data_81256919e31fb69ac72e37bbb3f43b72
#
_entry.id   81256919e31fb69ac72e37bbb3f43b72
#
_cell.length_a   1.000
_cell.length_b   1.000
_cell.length_c   1.000
_cell.angle_alpha   90.00
_cell.angle_beta   90.00
_cell.angle_gamma   90.00
#
_symmetry.space_group_name_H-M   'P 1'
#
loop_
_entity.id
_entity.type
_entity.pdbx_description
1 polymer ?
#
loop_
_entity_poly.entity_id
_entity_poly.type
_entity_poly.pdbx_seq_one_letter_code
_entity_poly.pdbx_strand_id
1 'polypeptide(L)'
;VKTSLKFLAVLLLVSNVSFGQDIPQRIDSLIKDNYKKNPNVGISVGFIKNNEEYYTAYGNLNIESQIKIDKNSLFEIASITKILTSNLIAQAVVEHKIKTDDYIDGFLPKAFVLHENLKNKIKISDLASHQSGLPDIDFAKLIELNPQQPVNNVTIEMLTAIINNCTDLKDYGKYRYSTIGYTLLGQILEKVYGKSYDEIIREKMIKPLKMSNTLTKDFNVKNRTTAHNPEGGIQEFFKWNITAPAGLVKSNASDMVTYLKAVLNEKTAVGKAAIITEKIYYKDKNRELGLGLNIGTDENNTLYLKSGDSMGQSSIICYNRIKNWGIILLLDQRNSKMRQELLNQICDTILK
;
A
#
# COMPACT_ATOMS: atom_id res chain seq x y z
N VAL A 1 -15.23 -57.57 -55.33
CA VAL A 1 -16.00 -56.98 -54.24
C VAL A 1 -15.07 -56.01 -53.52
N LYS A 2 -15.25 -54.71 -53.78
CA LYS A 2 -14.49 -53.64 -53.09
C LYS A 2 -15.35 -53.10 -51.96
N THR A 3 -14.92 -53.31 -50.73
CA THR A 3 -15.53 -52.71 -49.54
C THR A 3 -14.82 -51.41 -49.21
N SER A 4 -15.51 -50.27 -49.32
CA SER A 4 -14.99 -48.95 -48.95
C SER A 4 -15.24 -48.69 -47.49
N LEU A 5 -14.18 -48.50 -46.73
CA LEU A 5 -14.22 -48.08 -45.30
C LEU A 5 -14.41 -46.59 -45.27
N LYS A 6 -15.56 -46.10 -44.77
CA LYS A 6 -15.79 -44.68 -44.49
C LYS A 6 -15.21 -44.36 -43.10
N PHE A 7 -14.14 -43.57 -43.05
CA PHE A 7 -13.65 -42.97 -41.81
C PHE A 7 -14.59 -41.84 -41.38
N LEU A 8 -15.25 -42.01 -40.27
CA LEU A 8 -16.02 -40.97 -39.61
C LEU A 8 -15.08 -40.22 -38.70
N ALA A 9 -14.65 -39.02 -39.14
CA ALA A 9 -13.88 -38.11 -38.26
C ALA A 9 -14.82 -37.47 -37.24
N VAL A 10 -14.75 -37.95 -36.00
CA VAL A 10 -15.40 -37.27 -34.87
C VAL A 10 -14.54 -36.08 -34.47
N LEU A 11 -14.97 -34.86 -34.83
CA LEU A 11 -14.41 -33.62 -34.30
C LEU A 11 -14.81 -33.51 -32.83
N LEU A 12 -13.90 -33.86 -31.91
CA LEU A 12 -13.96 -33.50 -30.52
C LEU A 12 -13.74 -31.96 -30.42
N LEU A 13 -14.83 -31.21 -30.35
CA LEU A 13 -14.81 -29.84 -29.88
C LEU A 13 -14.41 -29.85 -28.38
N VAL A 14 -13.13 -29.74 -28.11
CA VAL A 14 -12.64 -29.43 -26.78
C VAL A 14 -13.04 -27.98 -26.52
N SER A 15 -14.17 -27.78 -25.87
CA SER A 15 -14.52 -26.51 -25.27
C SER A 15 -13.49 -26.22 -24.18
N ASN A 16 -12.47 -25.43 -24.51
CA ASN A 16 -11.64 -24.78 -23.51
C ASN A 16 -12.54 -23.85 -22.70
N VAL A 17 -13.17 -24.37 -21.66
CA VAL A 17 -13.78 -23.54 -20.64
C VAL A 17 -12.62 -22.87 -19.90
N SER A 18 -12.30 -21.67 -20.36
CA SER A 18 -11.28 -20.82 -19.76
C SER A 18 -11.81 -20.38 -18.39
N PHE A 19 -11.47 -21.11 -17.33
CA PHE A 19 -11.76 -20.75 -15.94
C PHE A 19 -11.20 -19.37 -15.53
N GLY A 20 -10.39 -18.72 -16.40
CA GLY A 20 -9.81 -17.39 -16.15
C GLY A 20 -10.68 -16.20 -16.58
N GLN A 21 -11.62 -16.39 -17.51
CA GLN A 21 -12.44 -15.28 -18.04
C GLN A 21 -13.58 -14.87 -17.10
N ASP A 22 -13.97 -15.71 -16.16
CA ASP A 22 -15.10 -15.45 -15.25
C ASP A 22 -14.73 -14.56 -14.05
N ILE A 23 -13.47 -14.55 -13.59
CA ILE A 23 -13.04 -13.81 -12.39
C ILE A 23 -13.23 -12.28 -12.55
N PRO A 24 -12.78 -11.62 -13.63
CA PRO A 24 -12.98 -10.18 -13.82
C PRO A 24 -14.46 -9.78 -13.84
N GLN A 25 -15.32 -10.53 -14.52
CA GLN A 25 -16.76 -10.27 -14.58
C GLN A 25 -17.43 -10.45 -13.21
N ARG A 26 -17.00 -11.44 -12.45
CA ARG A 26 -17.50 -11.67 -11.07
C ARG A 26 -17.08 -10.55 -10.14
N ILE A 27 -15.83 -10.05 -10.25
CA ILE A 27 -15.36 -8.87 -9.49
C ILE A 27 -16.17 -7.65 -9.90
N ASP A 28 -16.37 -7.38 -11.20
CA ASP A 28 -17.15 -6.24 -11.67
C ASP A 28 -18.59 -6.29 -11.14
N SER A 29 -19.27 -7.43 -11.23
CA SER A 29 -20.62 -7.60 -10.72
C SER A 29 -20.70 -7.35 -9.21
N LEU A 30 -19.72 -7.84 -8.44
CA LEU A 30 -19.62 -7.64 -7.00
C LEU A 30 -19.47 -6.14 -6.65
N ILE A 31 -18.57 -5.45 -7.36
CA ILE A 31 -18.34 -4.00 -7.14
C ILE A 31 -19.58 -3.20 -7.53
N LYS A 32 -20.21 -3.52 -8.66
CA LYS A 32 -21.46 -2.90 -9.12
C LYS A 32 -22.59 -3.04 -8.11
N ASP A 33 -22.76 -4.21 -7.53
CA ASP A 33 -23.82 -4.47 -6.55
C ASP A 33 -23.56 -3.78 -5.20
N ASN A 34 -22.28 -3.68 -4.80
CA ASN A 34 -21.91 -2.88 -3.63
C ASN A 34 -22.12 -1.39 -3.87
N TYR A 35 -21.78 -0.87 -5.06
CA TYR A 35 -22.03 0.52 -5.44
C TYR A 35 -23.54 0.85 -5.44
N LYS A 36 -24.40 -0.04 -5.96
CA LYS A 36 -25.86 0.15 -5.90
C LYS A 36 -26.41 0.31 -4.47
N LYS A 37 -25.80 -0.39 -3.50
CA LYS A 37 -26.16 -0.30 -2.09
C LYS A 37 -25.60 0.95 -1.42
N ASN A 38 -24.50 1.49 -1.95
CA ASN A 38 -23.77 2.66 -1.42
C ASN A 38 -23.45 3.65 -2.55
N PRO A 39 -24.45 4.28 -3.19
CA PRO A 39 -24.24 5.04 -4.44
C PRO A 39 -23.46 6.34 -4.25
N ASN A 40 -23.22 6.74 -3.00
CA ASN A 40 -22.44 7.94 -2.65
C ASN A 40 -20.96 7.63 -2.40
N VAL A 41 -20.54 6.33 -2.49
CA VAL A 41 -19.15 5.93 -2.31
C VAL A 41 -18.56 5.54 -3.65
N GLY A 42 -17.64 6.36 -4.14
CA GLY A 42 -16.90 6.06 -5.35
C GLY A 42 -15.87 4.94 -5.12
N ILE A 43 -15.81 4.00 -6.04
CA ILE A 43 -14.99 2.79 -5.95
C ILE A 43 -14.14 2.67 -7.20
N SER A 44 -12.82 2.44 -7.05
CA SER A 44 -11.94 2.05 -8.14
C SER A 44 -11.13 0.82 -7.76
N VAL A 45 -11.14 -0.19 -8.62
CA VAL A 45 -10.47 -1.48 -8.42
C VAL A 45 -9.57 -1.77 -9.60
N GLY A 46 -8.33 -2.16 -9.29
CA GLY A 46 -7.41 -2.75 -10.26
C GLY A 46 -7.04 -4.16 -9.82
N PHE A 47 -7.09 -5.11 -10.74
CA PHE A 47 -6.74 -6.50 -10.50
C PHE A 47 -5.76 -6.98 -11.56
N ILE A 48 -4.75 -7.75 -11.15
CA ILE A 48 -3.79 -8.40 -12.04
C ILE A 48 -3.72 -9.89 -11.70
N LYS A 49 -3.72 -10.73 -12.73
CA LYS A 49 -3.47 -12.17 -12.63
C LYS A 49 -2.69 -12.63 -13.84
N ASN A 50 -1.56 -13.32 -13.62
CA ASN A 50 -0.70 -13.83 -14.68
C ASN A 50 -0.29 -12.77 -15.72
N ASN A 51 0.00 -11.53 -15.28
CA ASN A 51 0.30 -10.34 -16.09
C ASN A 51 -0.88 -9.72 -16.86
N GLU A 52 -2.08 -10.27 -16.79
CA GLU A 52 -3.29 -9.67 -17.35
C GLU A 52 -3.90 -8.69 -16.36
N GLU A 53 -4.25 -7.50 -16.84
CA GLU A 53 -4.70 -6.37 -16.03
C GLU A 53 -6.19 -6.11 -16.27
N TYR A 54 -6.96 -5.95 -15.20
CA TYR A 54 -8.39 -5.69 -15.24
C TYR A 54 -8.73 -4.52 -14.32
N TYR A 55 -9.72 -3.71 -14.74
CA TYR A 55 -10.12 -2.54 -14.00
C TYR A 55 -11.64 -2.42 -14.00
N THR A 56 -12.18 -2.03 -12.85
CA THR A 56 -13.58 -1.64 -12.72
C THR A 56 -13.71 -0.46 -11.78
N ALA A 57 -14.65 0.45 -12.08
CA ALA A 57 -14.87 1.63 -11.26
C ALA A 57 -16.33 2.09 -11.34
N TYR A 58 -16.83 2.60 -10.23
CA TYR A 58 -18.19 3.13 -10.11
C TYR A 58 -18.18 4.40 -9.26
N GLY A 59 -19.07 5.32 -9.59
CA GLY A 59 -19.18 6.62 -8.93
C GLY A 59 -18.70 7.78 -9.81
N ASN A 60 -18.72 8.98 -9.25
CA ASN A 60 -18.26 10.22 -9.88
C ASN A 60 -17.07 10.78 -9.10
N LEU A 61 -16.24 11.62 -9.74
CA LEU A 61 -15.10 12.26 -9.07
C LEU A 61 -15.51 13.10 -7.85
N ASN A 62 -16.72 13.66 -7.90
CA ASN A 62 -17.42 14.28 -6.78
C ASN A 62 -18.95 14.21 -7.01
N ILE A 63 -19.73 14.51 -5.99
CA ILE A 63 -21.21 14.39 -6.04
C ILE A 63 -21.82 15.27 -7.13
N GLU A 64 -21.25 16.45 -7.39
CA GLU A 64 -21.75 17.42 -8.38
C GLU A 64 -21.24 17.13 -9.81
N SER A 65 -20.19 16.34 -9.93
CA SER A 65 -19.54 16.06 -11.23
C SER A 65 -20.29 14.98 -12.00
N GLN A 66 -20.41 15.18 -13.33
CA GLN A 66 -20.79 14.11 -14.27
C GLN A 66 -19.60 13.23 -14.69
N ILE A 67 -18.36 13.61 -14.29
CA ILE A 67 -17.15 12.87 -14.64
C ILE A 67 -17.08 11.61 -13.77
N LYS A 68 -17.05 10.46 -14.43
CA LYS A 68 -16.98 9.16 -13.76
C LYS A 68 -15.59 8.89 -13.20
N ILE A 69 -15.55 8.19 -12.08
CA ILE A 69 -14.32 7.56 -11.59
C ILE A 69 -13.88 6.49 -12.60
N ASP A 70 -12.58 6.44 -12.86
CA ASP A 70 -11.95 5.43 -13.70
C ASP A 70 -10.65 4.90 -13.06
N LYS A 71 -9.93 4.06 -13.80
CA LYS A 71 -8.64 3.49 -13.36
C LYS A 71 -7.54 4.54 -13.11
N ASN A 72 -7.68 5.74 -13.70
CA ASN A 72 -6.70 6.82 -13.60
C ASN A 72 -7.10 7.89 -12.58
N SER A 73 -8.28 7.77 -11.96
CA SER A 73 -8.74 8.72 -10.96
C SER A 73 -7.84 8.69 -9.73
N LEU A 74 -7.43 9.88 -9.25
CA LEU A 74 -6.44 10.05 -8.18
C LEU A 74 -7.10 9.92 -6.81
N PHE A 75 -6.50 9.09 -5.97
CA PHE A 75 -6.87 8.85 -4.57
C PHE A 75 -5.68 9.05 -3.63
N GLU A 76 -5.95 9.30 -2.36
CA GLU A 76 -5.00 9.07 -1.29
C GLU A 76 -4.87 7.58 -1.03
N ILE A 77 -3.67 7.03 -1.21
CA ILE A 77 -3.41 5.62 -0.86
C ILE A 77 -3.06 5.45 0.62
N ALA A 78 -2.92 6.57 1.33
CA ALA A 78 -2.65 6.64 2.76
C ALA A 78 -1.54 5.64 3.18
N SER A 79 -1.77 4.82 4.21
CA SER A 79 -0.75 3.90 4.73
C SER A 79 -0.27 2.81 3.77
N ILE A 80 -0.85 2.65 2.57
CA ILE A 80 -0.21 1.86 1.51
C ILE A 80 1.16 2.45 1.14
N THR A 81 1.37 3.77 1.33
CA THR A 81 2.69 4.39 1.20
C THR A 81 3.79 3.64 1.96
N LYS A 82 3.46 3.04 3.12
CA LYS A 82 4.43 2.31 3.93
C LYS A 82 5.06 1.12 3.18
N ILE A 83 4.32 0.42 2.34
CA ILE A 83 4.91 -0.66 1.55
C ILE A 83 5.86 -0.12 0.48
N LEU A 84 5.59 1.07 -0.08
CA LEU A 84 6.49 1.72 -1.02
C LEU A 84 7.79 2.12 -0.31
N THR A 85 7.70 2.72 0.89
CA THR A 85 8.84 3.09 1.72
C THR A 85 9.66 1.85 2.11
N SER A 86 9.00 0.77 2.55
CA SER A 86 9.67 -0.50 2.89
C SER A 86 10.37 -1.13 1.68
N ASN A 87 9.76 -1.02 0.50
CA ASN A 87 10.40 -1.48 -0.73
C ASN A 87 11.66 -0.66 -1.06
N LEU A 88 11.63 0.68 -0.84
CA LEU A 88 12.83 1.52 -0.99
C LEU A 88 13.94 1.16 0.01
N ILE A 89 13.60 0.87 1.26
CA ILE A 89 14.55 0.33 2.26
C ILE A 89 15.12 -0.99 1.76
N ALA A 90 14.28 -1.91 1.27
CA ALA A 90 14.73 -3.19 0.74
C ALA A 90 15.58 -3.06 -0.54
N GLN A 91 15.32 -2.05 -1.40
CA GLN A 91 16.19 -1.72 -2.52
C GLN A 91 17.58 -1.26 -2.03
N ALA A 92 17.65 -0.44 -0.97
CA ALA A 92 18.93 -0.05 -0.37
C ALA A 92 19.68 -1.26 0.21
N VAL A 93 18.96 -2.28 0.72
CA VAL A 93 19.55 -3.56 1.14
C VAL A 93 20.11 -4.34 -0.07
N VAL A 94 19.34 -4.46 -1.16
CA VAL A 94 19.79 -5.10 -2.41
C VAL A 94 21.02 -4.40 -2.98
N GLU A 95 21.10 -3.07 -2.83
CA GLU A 95 22.24 -2.24 -3.25
C GLU A 95 23.43 -2.26 -2.25
N HIS A 96 23.35 -3.07 -1.19
CA HIS A 96 24.39 -3.19 -0.14
C HIS A 96 24.71 -1.87 0.59
N LYS A 97 23.77 -0.93 0.63
CA LYS A 97 23.94 0.35 1.33
C LYS A 97 23.61 0.25 2.82
N ILE A 98 22.69 -0.63 3.17
CA ILE A 98 22.23 -0.92 4.53
C ILE A 98 21.87 -2.41 4.64
N LYS A 99 21.68 -2.88 5.89
CA LYS A 99 21.07 -4.18 6.20
C LYS A 99 19.78 -3.97 7.00
N THR A 100 18.87 -4.94 6.96
CA THR A 100 17.62 -4.87 7.75
C THR A 100 17.87 -4.91 9.25
N ASP A 101 18.99 -5.52 9.68
CA ASP A 101 19.42 -5.65 11.08
C ASP A 101 20.43 -4.60 11.53
N ASP A 102 20.78 -3.64 10.67
CA ASP A 102 21.56 -2.47 11.08
C ASP A 102 20.79 -1.65 12.11
N TYR A 103 21.52 -1.14 13.10
CA TYR A 103 20.97 -0.22 14.09
C TYR A 103 20.76 1.16 13.50
N ILE A 104 19.63 1.81 13.88
CA ILE A 104 19.26 3.10 13.31
C ILE A 104 20.22 4.23 13.67
N ASP A 105 20.98 4.11 14.77
CA ASP A 105 21.94 5.10 15.25
C ASP A 105 22.88 5.60 14.17
N GLY A 106 23.41 4.68 13.38
CA GLY A 106 24.34 4.98 12.28
C GLY A 106 23.72 5.77 11.12
N PHE A 107 22.40 5.79 11.03
CA PHE A 107 21.65 6.29 9.85
C PHE A 107 20.71 7.46 10.13
N LEU A 108 20.49 7.82 11.39
CA LEU A 108 19.67 9.00 11.71
C LEU A 108 20.44 10.31 11.42
N PRO A 109 19.74 11.37 10.98
CA PRO A 109 20.29 12.73 10.95
C PRO A 109 20.77 13.17 12.33
N LYS A 110 21.79 14.08 12.38
CA LYS A 110 22.40 14.54 13.63
C LYS A 110 21.43 15.21 14.63
N ALA A 111 20.28 15.68 14.17
CA ALA A 111 19.25 16.26 15.02
C ALA A 111 18.58 15.24 15.94
N PHE A 112 18.59 13.96 15.55
CA PHE A 112 18.06 12.86 16.36
C PHE A 112 19.15 12.31 17.28
N VAL A 113 19.06 12.60 18.56
CA VAL A 113 20.00 12.18 19.59
C VAL A 113 19.35 11.11 20.44
N LEU A 114 19.66 9.84 20.17
CA LEU A 114 19.15 8.74 20.98
C LEU A 114 19.78 8.74 22.38
N HIS A 115 18.95 8.53 23.40
CA HIS A 115 19.43 8.31 24.76
C HIS A 115 20.35 7.07 24.81
N GLU A 116 21.33 7.06 25.73
CA GLU A 116 22.30 5.96 25.86
C GLU A 116 21.63 4.59 25.93
N ASN A 117 20.52 4.48 26.66
CA ASN A 117 19.74 3.26 26.78
C ASN A 117 19.13 2.74 25.47
N LEU A 118 19.05 3.58 24.42
CA LEU A 118 18.45 3.23 23.13
C LEU A 118 19.50 2.95 22.07
N LYS A 119 20.76 3.28 22.29
CA LYS A 119 21.85 3.04 21.37
C LYS A 119 22.04 1.54 21.13
N ASN A 120 22.26 1.20 19.86
CA ASN A 120 22.43 -0.18 19.39
C ASN A 120 21.31 -1.14 19.84
N LYS A 121 20.06 -0.65 19.87
CA LYS A 121 18.89 -1.49 20.21
C LYS A 121 17.90 -1.61 19.08
N ILE A 122 17.58 -0.48 18.44
CA ILE A 122 16.50 -0.43 17.43
C ILE A 122 17.09 -0.71 16.06
N LYS A 123 16.59 -1.73 15.39
CA LYS A 123 16.98 -2.09 14.03
C LYS A 123 16.09 -1.39 13.01
N ILE A 124 16.59 -1.25 11.78
CA ILE A 124 15.79 -0.75 10.64
C ILE A 124 14.53 -1.60 10.45
N SER A 125 14.65 -2.92 10.57
CA SER A 125 13.51 -3.84 10.52
C SER A 125 12.46 -3.58 11.62
N ASP A 126 12.88 -3.17 12.81
CA ASP A 126 11.97 -2.92 13.93
C ASP A 126 11.06 -1.71 13.68
N LEU A 127 11.58 -0.69 12.99
CA LEU A 127 10.77 0.44 12.54
C LEU A 127 9.73 -0.02 11.49
N ALA A 128 10.16 -0.79 10.50
CA ALA A 128 9.33 -1.20 9.36
C ALA A 128 8.27 -2.25 9.74
N SER A 129 8.51 -3.05 10.79
CA SER A 129 7.57 -4.07 11.30
C SER A 129 6.79 -3.61 12.55
N HIS A 130 6.90 -2.31 12.92
CA HIS A 130 6.14 -1.73 14.02
C HIS A 130 6.41 -2.34 15.40
N GLN A 131 7.66 -2.69 15.71
CA GLN A 131 8.06 -3.29 16.99
C GLN A 131 9.19 -2.53 17.71
N SER A 132 9.47 -1.30 17.27
CA SER A 132 10.58 -0.49 17.80
C SER A 132 10.40 -0.04 19.25
N GLY A 133 9.16 -0.01 19.75
CA GLY A 133 8.86 0.53 21.10
C GLY A 133 9.02 2.05 21.24
N LEU A 134 9.35 2.76 20.15
CA LEU A 134 9.43 4.22 20.17
C LEU A 134 8.04 4.84 20.39
N PRO A 135 7.96 5.99 21.09
CA PRO A 135 6.71 6.75 21.18
C PRO A 135 6.26 7.21 19.80
N ASP A 136 4.96 7.43 19.60
CA ASP A 136 4.42 7.90 18.33
C ASP A 136 3.78 9.28 18.47
N ILE A 137 3.36 9.84 17.36
CA ILE A 137 2.65 11.11 17.28
C ILE A 137 1.26 10.95 17.90
N ASP A 138 0.83 11.89 18.69
CA ASP A 138 -0.53 11.97 19.22
C ASP A 138 -1.49 12.48 18.13
N PHE A 139 -1.99 11.55 17.33
CA PHE A 139 -2.92 11.85 16.23
C PHE A 139 -4.24 12.43 16.73
N ALA A 140 -4.75 12.03 17.90
CA ALA A 140 -5.99 12.57 18.44
C ALA A 140 -5.85 14.08 18.66
N LYS A 141 -4.76 14.49 19.30
CA LYS A 141 -4.44 15.91 19.52
C LYS A 141 -4.23 16.68 18.21
N LEU A 142 -3.59 16.06 17.20
CA LEU A 142 -3.42 16.71 15.89
C LEU A 142 -4.75 16.91 15.16
N ILE A 143 -5.68 15.96 15.26
CA ILE A 143 -7.03 16.07 14.69
C ILE A 143 -7.81 17.19 15.38
N GLU A 144 -7.74 17.29 16.71
CA GLU A 144 -8.37 18.39 17.46
C GLU A 144 -7.84 19.76 17.02
N LEU A 145 -6.51 19.88 16.80
CA LEU A 145 -5.88 21.12 16.37
C LEU A 145 -6.18 21.50 14.93
N ASN A 146 -6.26 20.51 14.04
CA ASN A 146 -6.53 20.73 12.62
C ASN A 146 -7.22 19.51 11.98
N PRO A 147 -8.58 19.43 12.04
CA PRO A 147 -9.33 18.28 11.55
C PRO A 147 -9.14 17.99 10.06
N GLN A 148 -8.91 19.03 9.24
CA GLN A 148 -8.71 18.88 7.78
C GLN A 148 -7.28 18.47 7.42
N GLN A 149 -6.28 18.94 8.17
CA GLN A 149 -4.86 18.72 7.88
C GLN A 149 -4.07 18.37 9.15
N PRO A 150 -4.42 17.30 9.88
CA PRO A 150 -3.80 17.00 11.17
C PRO A 150 -2.27 16.83 11.06
N VAL A 151 -1.79 16.21 9.98
CA VAL A 151 -0.36 15.96 9.78
C VAL A 151 0.45 17.21 9.39
N ASN A 152 -0.19 18.32 8.97
CA ASN A 152 0.53 19.55 8.61
C ASN A 152 1.34 20.16 9.76
N ASN A 153 0.92 19.91 10.99
CA ASN A 153 1.57 20.43 12.19
C ASN A 153 2.73 19.54 12.66
N VAL A 154 3.03 18.44 11.96
CA VAL A 154 4.18 17.59 12.29
C VAL A 154 5.43 18.16 11.66
N THR A 155 6.32 18.65 12.52
CA THR A 155 7.60 19.24 12.12
C THR A 155 8.78 18.38 12.54
N ILE A 156 9.97 18.67 12.02
CA ILE A 156 11.21 17.98 12.41
C ILE A 156 11.51 18.22 13.90
N GLU A 157 11.22 19.41 14.41
CA GLU A 157 11.43 19.79 15.81
C GLU A 157 10.53 18.94 16.73
N MET A 158 9.26 18.75 16.36
CA MET A 158 8.34 17.85 17.10
C MET A 158 8.89 16.42 17.13
N LEU A 159 9.31 15.88 15.97
CA LEU A 159 9.82 14.52 15.88
C LEU A 159 11.12 14.34 16.67
N THR A 160 12.05 15.29 16.55
CA THR A 160 13.30 15.23 17.32
C THR A 160 13.04 15.35 18.83
N ALA A 161 12.10 16.20 19.25
CA ALA A 161 11.72 16.30 20.66
C ALA A 161 11.14 14.97 21.19
N ILE A 162 10.26 14.30 20.43
CA ILE A 162 9.68 12.99 20.81
C ILE A 162 10.79 11.94 20.95
N ILE A 163 11.70 11.86 19.98
CA ILE A 163 12.77 10.85 19.98
C ILE A 163 13.85 11.15 21.03
N ASN A 164 14.32 12.40 21.11
CA ASN A 164 15.41 12.79 22.01
C ASN A 164 14.99 12.72 23.49
N ASN A 165 13.71 12.90 23.79
CA ASN A 165 13.16 12.72 25.16
C ASN A 165 12.79 11.28 25.49
N CYS A 166 12.89 10.35 24.56
CA CYS A 166 12.64 8.93 24.80
C CYS A 166 13.84 8.30 25.53
N THR A 167 13.66 7.90 26.78
CA THR A 167 14.72 7.29 27.61
C THR A 167 14.60 5.78 27.73
N ASP A 168 13.44 5.20 27.34
CA ASP A 168 13.15 3.77 27.46
C ASP A 168 12.18 3.30 26.37
N LEU A 169 12.31 2.03 26.00
CA LEU A 169 11.47 1.35 25.00
C LEU A 169 10.53 0.35 25.68
N LYS A 170 9.47 0.86 26.30
CA LYS A 170 8.54 0.05 27.13
C LYS A 170 7.94 -1.16 26.44
N ASP A 171 7.71 -1.06 25.12
CA ASP A 171 7.09 -2.10 24.31
C ASP A 171 7.99 -2.60 23.17
N TYR A 172 9.31 -2.52 23.32
CA TYR A 172 10.25 -3.08 22.33
C TYR A 172 9.96 -4.57 22.09
N GLY A 173 9.91 -4.95 20.81
CA GLY A 173 9.59 -6.30 20.40
C GLY A 173 8.08 -6.63 20.44
N LYS A 174 7.21 -5.67 20.81
CA LYS A 174 5.75 -5.81 20.72
C LYS A 174 5.22 -4.96 19.57
N TYR A 175 4.15 -5.44 18.96
CA TYR A 175 3.50 -4.67 17.89
C TYR A 175 2.85 -3.40 18.42
N ARG A 176 3.31 -2.26 17.93
CA ARG A 176 2.67 -0.95 18.08
C ARG A 176 2.77 -0.20 16.75
N TYR A 177 1.62 -0.02 16.10
CA TYR A 177 1.60 0.71 14.84
C TYR A 177 2.23 2.08 15.01
N SER A 178 3.18 2.45 14.15
CA SER A 178 3.96 3.67 14.31
C SER A 178 4.07 4.45 13.00
N THR A 179 3.72 5.72 13.07
CA THR A 179 3.94 6.71 12.02
C THR A 179 5.36 7.26 12.09
N ILE A 180 5.86 7.52 13.31
CA ILE A 180 7.24 7.95 13.54
C ILE A 180 8.23 6.94 12.98
N GLY A 181 8.01 5.64 13.18
CA GLY A 181 8.90 4.62 12.63
C GLY A 181 9.10 4.77 11.12
N TYR A 182 8.02 5.01 10.37
CA TYR A 182 8.10 5.22 8.92
C TYR A 182 8.67 6.59 8.52
N THR A 183 8.41 7.61 9.33
CA THR A 183 9.04 8.92 9.13
C THR A 183 10.56 8.81 9.29
N LEU A 184 11.03 8.09 10.31
CA LEU A 184 12.48 7.81 10.50
C LEU A 184 13.06 6.97 9.36
N LEU A 185 12.33 5.97 8.82
CA LEU A 185 12.76 5.23 7.63
C LEU A 185 12.97 6.16 6.43
N GLY A 186 12.11 7.17 6.26
CA GLY A 186 12.32 8.22 5.26
C GLY A 186 13.60 9.00 5.50
N GLN A 187 13.87 9.43 6.73
CA GLN A 187 15.11 10.13 7.10
C GLN A 187 16.37 9.26 6.90
N ILE A 188 16.27 7.96 7.17
CA ILE A 188 17.34 7.00 6.89
C ILE A 188 17.60 6.92 5.39
N LEU A 189 16.56 6.81 4.56
CA LEU A 189 16.69 6.81 3.10
C LEU A 189 17.33 8.10 2.59
N GLU A 190 16.90 9.26 3.08
CA GLU A 190 17.49 10.57 2.72
C GLU A 190 18.99 10.61 3.02
N LYS A 191 19.41 10.12 4.20
CA LYS A 191 20.83 10.03 4.55
C LYS A 191 21.60 9.05 3.68
N VAL A 192 21.02 7.89 3.40
CA VAL A 192 21.67 6.82 2.61
C VAL A 192 21.88 7.22 1.15
N TYR A 193 20.91 7.94 0.57
CA TYR A 193 20.95 8.34 -0.84
C TYR A 193 21.42 9.78 -1.08
N GLY A 194 21.51 10.62 -0.04
CA GLY A 194 21.87 12.04 -0.16
C GLY A 194 20.84 12.86 -0.95
N LYS A 195 19.57 12.44 -0.93
CA LYS A 195 18.45 13.04 -1.68
C LYS A 195 17.22 13.11 -0.79
N SER A 196 16.26 13.99 -1.11
CA SER A 196 14.96 14.01 -0.44
C SER A 196 14.16 12.73 -0.70
N TYR A 197 13.26 12.39 0.21
CA TYR A 197 12.37 11.24 0.04
C TYR A 197 11.53 11.33 -1.24
N ASP A 198 11.10 12.54 -1.63
CA ASP A 198 10.42 12.80 -2.91
C ASP A 198 11.27 12.38 -4.11
N GLU A 199 12.54 12.80 -4.14
CA GLU A 199 13.45 12.44 -5.23
C GLU A 199 13.71 10.93 -5.26
N ILE A 200 13.91 10.31 -4.10
CA ILE A 200 14.18 8.88 -3.99
C ILE A 200 13.01 8.04 -4.53
N ILE A 201 11.79 8.28 -4.07
CA ILE A 201 10.61 7.52 -4.53
C ILE A 201 10.36 7.74 -6.03
N ARG A 202 10.57 8.96 -6.53
CA ARG A 202 10.42 9.26 -7.95
C ARG A 202 11.46 8.57 -8.81
N GLU A 203 12.72 8.57 -8.41
CA GLU A 203 13.82 7.98 -9.19
C GLU A 203 13.85 6.46 -9.14
N LYS A 204 13.51 5.87 -7.99
CA LYS A 204 13.64 4.43 -7.79
C LYS A 204 12.35 3.63 -8.02
N MET A 205 11.21 4.31 -8.09
CA MET A 205 9.93 3.64 -8.24
C MET A 205 9.04 4.30 -9.30
N ILE A 206 8.64 5.56 -9.12
CA ILE A 206 7.63 6.22 -9.96
C ILE A 206 8.10 6.28 -11.42
N LYS A 207 9.28 6.83 -11.69
CA LYS A 207 9.82 6.98 -13.06
C LYS A 207 10.15 5.62 -13.71
N PRO A 208 10.91 4.71 -13.06
CA PRO A 208 11.22 3.42 -13.68
C PRO A 208 10.01 2.57 -14.02
N LEU A 209 8.97 2.63 -13.18
CA LEU A 209 7.72 1.91 -13.41
C LEU A 209 6.73 2.68 -14.29
N LYS A 210 7.03 3.93 -14.68
CA LYS A 210 6.13 4.80 -15.47
C LYS A 210 4.78 5.04 -14.78
N MET A 211 4.76 5.15 -13.46
CA MET A 211 3.58 5.44 -12.64
C MET A 211 3.24 6.94 -12.73
N SER A 212 2.78 7.38 -13.91
CA SER A 212 2.67 8.80 -14.26
C SER A 212 1.61 9.58 -13.46
N ASN A 213 0.65 8.88 -12.87
CA ASN A 213 -0.39 9.45 -12.03
C ASN A 213 -0.13 9.25 -10.52
N THR A 214 1.04 8.72 -10.15
CA THR A 214 1.45 8.64 -8.75
C THR A 214 2.18 9.91 -8.38
N LEU A 215 1.59 10.66 -7.45
CA LEU A 215 2.00 12.03 -7.12
C LEU A 215 2.54 12.13 -5.71
N THR A 216 3.56 12.96 -5.56
CA THR A 216 4.18 13.36 -4.28
C THR A 216 3.95 14.84 -3.97
N LYS A 217 3.46 15.62 -4.94
CA LYS A 217 3.12 17.05 -4.86
C LYS A 217 2.13 17.42 -5.96
N ASP A 218 1.63 18.64 -5.93
CA ASP A 218 0.74 19.19 -6.96
C ASP A 218 -0.51 18.33 -7.18
N PHE A 219 -1.23 18.03 -6.08
CA PHE A 219 -2.39 17.14 -6.08
C PHE A 219 -3.66 17.76 -6.69
N ASN A 220 -3.62 18.99 -7.16
CA ASN A 220 -4.78 19.65 -7.77
C ASN A 220 -4.86 19.31 -9.26
N VAL A 221 -5.20 18.06 -9.55
CA VAL A 221 -5.33 17.53 -10.92
C VAL A 221 -6.81 17.29 -11.26
N LYS A 222 -7.13 17.33 -12.56
CA LYS A 222 -8.52 17.23 -13.06
C LYS A 222 -9.22 15.90 -12.72
N ASN A 223 -8.45 14.82 -12.57
CA ASN A 223 -8.94 13.47 -12.27
C ASN A 223 -8.89 13.14 -10.77
N ARG A 224 -8.73 14.14 -9.90
CA ARG A 224 -8.75 13.94 -8.45
C ARG A 224 -10.18 13.67 -7.96
N THR A 225 -10.34 12.59 -7.19
CA THR A 225 -11.58 12.32 -6.47
C THR A 225 -11.78 13.31 -5.30
N THR A 226 -13.00 13.54 -4.91
CA THR A 226 -13.29 14.21 -3.63
C THR A 226 -13.24 13.17 -2.51
N ALA A 227 -12.56 13.51 -1.43
CA ALA A 227 -12.48 12.65 -0.25
C ALA A 227 -13.64 12.98 0.72
N HIS A 228 -14.24 11.95 1.35
CA HIS A 228 -15.37 12.11 2.27
C HIS A 228 -15.09 11.38 3.59
N ASN A 229 -15.38 12.05 4.71
CA ASN A 229 -15.35 11.39 6.02
C ASN A 229 -16.48 10.35 6.13
N PRO A 230 -16.55 9.54 7.22
CA PRO A 230 -17.60 8.52 7.35
C PRO A 230 -19.03 9.07 7.28
N GLU A 231 -19.22 10.33 7.70
CA GLU A 231 -20.52 11.04 7.70
C GLU A 231 -20.85 11.70 6.36
N GLY A 232 -19.95 11.56 5.35
CA GLY A 232 -20.12 12.14 4.01
C GLY A 232 -19.61 13.59 3.86
N GLY A 233 -19.04 14.18 4.91
CA GLY A 233 -18.42 15.51 4.84
C GLY A 233 -17.14 15.51 4.01
N ILE A 234 -16.94 16.58 3.22
CA ILE A 234 -15.75 16.73 2.36
C ILE A 234 -14.50 16.89 3.22
N GLN A 235 -13.43 16.18 2.81
CA GLN A 235 -12.10 16.24 3.41
C GLN A 235 -11.06 16.69 2.38
N GLU A 236 -10.09 17.47 2.82
CA GLU A 236 -8.95 17.83 1.98
C GLU A 236 -7.95 16.68 1.88
N PHE A 237 -7.30 16.52 0.72
CA PHE A 237 -6.13 15.66 0.59
C PHE A 237 -4.99 16.18 1.46
N PHE A 238 -4.33 15.29 2.18
CA PHE A 238 -3.17 15.64 3.01
C PHE A 238 -2.04 16.24 2.16
N LYS A 239 -1.47 17.34 2.64
CA LYS A 239 -0.30 17.98 2.02
C LYS A 239 0.96 17.17 2.30
N TRP A 240 1.93 17.27 1.40
CA TRP A 240 3.22 16.60 1.57
C TRP A 240 4.06 17.30 2.65
N ASN A 241 4.61 16.51 3.56
CA ASN A 241 5.50 16.98 4.63
C ASN A 241 6.44 15.86 5.09
N ILE A 242 7.12 16.03 6.22
CA ILE A 242 8.09 15.07 6.77
C ILE A 242 7.49 13.68 7.04
N THR A 243 6.17 13.55 7.26
CA THR A 243 5.50 12.25 7.46
C THR A 243 5.17 11.53 6.14
N ALA A 244 5.59 12.07 5.01
CA ALA A 244 5.32 11.52 3.68
C ALA A 244 5.65 10.03 3.57
N PRO A 245 6.78 9.52 4.11
CA PRO A 245 7.10 8.11 4.06
C PRO A 245 6.08 7.19 4.74
N ALA A 246 5.26 7.76 5.63
CA ALA A 246 4.25 7.02 6.38
C ALA A 246 2.86 6.98 5.72
N GLY A 247 2.55 7.91 4.77
CA GLY A 247 1.18 7.93 4.28
C GLY A 247 0.76 8.99 3.26
N LEU A 248 1.66 9.75 2.66
CA LEU A 248 1.24 10.92 1.88
C LEU A 248 1.33 10.77 0.36
N VAL A 249 1.66 9.61 -0.18
CA VAL A 249 1.61 9.34 -1.63
C VAL A 249 0.16 9.30 -2.09
N LYS A 250 -0.11 9.88 -3.26
CA LYS A 250 -1.39 9.78 -3.97
C LYS A 250 -1.16 8.95 -5.23
N SER A 251 -2.13 8.08 -5.55
CA SER A 251 -2.02 7.20 -6.71
C SER A 251 -3.40 6.80 -7.22
N ASN A 252 -3.44 5.94 -8.20
CA ASN A 252 -4.67 5.42 -8.81
C ASN A 252 -4.58 3.91 -9.02
N ALA A 253 -5.67 3.29 -9.46
CA ALA A 253 -5.72 1.85 -9.65
C ALA A 253 -4.72 1.37 -10.73
N SER A 254 -4.54 2.12 -11.83
CA SER A 254 -3.64 1.76 -12.93
C SER A 254 -2.17 1.71 -12.49
N ASP A 255 -1.71 2.77 -11.82
CA ASP A 255 -0.32 2.85 -11.34
C ASP A 255 -0.05 1.80 -10.24
N MET A 256 -1.03 1.56 -9.35
CA MET A 256 -0.89 0.56 -8.30
C MET A 256 -0.91 -0.88 -8.84
N VAL A 257 -1.62 -1.16 -9.95
CA VAL A 257 -1.49 -2.43 -10.68
C VAL A 257 -0.11 -2.55 -11.32
N THR A 258 0.43 -1.47 -11.86
CA THR A 258 1.81 -1.43 -12.38
C THR A 258 2.83 -1.74 -11.27
N TYR A 259 2.64 -1.18 -10.08
CA TYR A 259 3.44 -1.53 -8.90
C TYR A 259 3.31 -3.02 -8.52
N LEU A 260 2.08 -3.56 -8.46
CA LEU A 260 1.84 -4.98 -8.19
C LEU A 260 2.52 -5.91 -9.21
N LYS A 261 2.45 -5.55 -10.49
CA LYS A 261 3.14 -6.28 -11.57
C LYS A 261 4.65 -6.31 -11.35
N ALA A 262 5.23 -5.18 -10.92
CA ALA A 262 6.65 -5.10 -10.60
C ALA A 262 7.01 -5.91 -9.34
N VAL A 263 6.16 -5.88 -8.30
CA VAL A 263 6.31 -6.70 -7.08
C VAL A 263 6.33 -8.19 -7.41
N LEU A 264 5.39 -8.65 -8.24
CA LEU A 264 5.26 -10.06 -8.62
C LEU A 264 6.38 -10.54 -9.56
N ASN A 265 7.12 -9.64 -10.19
CA ASN A 265 8.23 -9.94 -11.09
C ASN A 265 9.59 -9.78 -10.39
N GLU A 266 10.19 -10.88 -9.95
CA GLU A 266 11.47 -10.92 -9.24
C GLU A 266 12.67 -10.40 -10.05
N LYS A 267 12.51 -10.18 -11.36
CA LYS A 267 13.58 -9.61 -12.21
C LYS A 267 13.66 -8.08 -12.07
N THR A 268 12.62 -7.41 -11.60
CA THR A 268 12.62 -5.97 -11.37
C THR A 268 13.33 -5.60 -10.06
N ALA A 269 13.80 -4.35 -9.93
CA ALA A 269 14.36 -3.85 -8.66
C ALA A 269 13.31 -3.91 -7.53
N VAL A 270 12.07 -3.53 -7.85
CA VAL A 270 10.92 -3.57 -6.92
C VAL A 270 10.60 -5.01 -6.51
N GLY A 271 10.61 -5.98 -7.44
CA GLY A 271 10.34 -7.39 -7.15
C GLY A 271 11.43 -8.05 -6.32
N LYS A 272 12.71 -7.78 -6.61
CA LYS A 272 13.85 -8.24 -5.78
C LYS A 272 13.74 -7.71 -4.35
N ALA A 273 13.39 -6.44 -4.19
CA ALA A 273 13.17 -5.81 -2.89
C ALA A 273 11.95 -6.41 -2.17
N ALA A 274 10.89 -6.74 -2.91
CA ALA A 274 9.67 -7.32 -2.34
C ALA A 274 9.94 -8.65 -1.62
N ILE A 275 10.81 -9.52 -2.14
CA ILE A 275 11.23 -10.76 -1.47
C ILE A 275 11.80 -10.50 -0.06
N ILE A 276 12.48 -9.37 0.13
CA ILE A 276 13.00 -8.98 1.45
C ILE A 276 11.84 -8.50 2.32
N THR A 277 10.93 -7.68 1.79
CA THR A 277 9.81 -7.14 2.58
C THR A 277 8.78 -8.20 2.99
N GLU A 278 8.70 -9.31 2.28
CA GLU A 278 7.77 -10.43 2.49
C GLU A 278 8.24 -11.43 3.57
N LYS A 279 9.49 -11.34 4.02
CA LYS A 279 9.97 -12.15 5.15
C LYS A 279 9.23 -11.75 6.43
N ILE A 280 9.01 -12.72 7.32
CA ILE A 280 8.42 -12.46 8.65
C ILE A 280 9.49 -11.82 9.53
N TYR A 281 9.27 -10.56 9.94
CA TYR A 281 10.11 -9.81 10.88
C TYR A 281 9.47 -9.69 12.27
N TYR A 282 8.14 -9.81 12.33
CA TYR A 282 7.40 -9.85 13.59
C TYR A 282 6.33 -10.94 13.53
N LYS A 283 6.17 -11.66 14.64
CA LYS A 283 5.12 -12.67 14.80
C LYS A 283 4.64 -12.70 16.25
N ASP A 284 3.33 -12.64 16.42
CA ASP A 284 2.64 -12.93 17.67
C ASP A 284 1.48 -13.93 17.43
N LYS A 285 0.66 -14.18 18.46
CA LYS A 285 -0.50 -15.10 18.34
C LYS A 285 -1.58 -14.64 17.36
N ASN A 286 -1.60 -13.36 16.99
CA ASN A 286 -2.67 -12.75 16.20
C ASN A 286 -2.22 -12.29 14.83
N ARG A 287 -0.91 -12.16 14.56
CA ARG A 287 -0.39 -11.54 13.32
C ARG A 287 1.01 -11.94 12.97
N GLU A 288 1.27 -11.94 11.69
CA GLU A 288 2.60 -11.98 11.10
C GLU A 288 2.82 -10.72 10.25
N LEU A 289 3.99 -10.09 10.38
CA LEU A 289 4.34 -8.88 9.66
C LEU A 289 5.66 -9.02 8.91
N GLY A 290 5.63 -8.59 7.67
CA GLY A 290 6.81 -8.25 6.91
C GLY A 290 7.24 -6.79 7.12
N LEU A 291 8.08 -6.26 6.26
CA LEU A 291 8.37 -4.83 6.27
C LEU A 291 7.21 -4.07 5.59
N GLY A 292 6.36 -3.43 6.39
CA GLY A 292 5.18 -2.69 5.94
C GLY A 292 3.98 -3.52 5.53
N LEU A 293 4.06 -4.83 5.57
CA LEU A 293 3.05 -5.78 5.14
C LEU A 293 2.47 -6.55 6.31
N ASN A 294 1.15 -6.76 6.31
CA ASN A 294 0.55 -7.86 7.04
C ASN A 294 0.65 -9.13 6.19
N ILE A 295 0.93 -10.25 6.82
CA ILE A 295 1.04 -11.57 6.18
C ILE A 295 -0.08 -12.44 6.74
N GLY A 296 -0.94 -12.94 5.87
CA GLY A 296 -1.97 -13.91 6.19
C GLY A 296 -1.62 -15.24 5.54
N THR A 297 -1.49 -16.28 6.35
CA THR A 297 -1.15 -17.62 5.84
C THR A 297 -2.25 -18.60 6.23
N ASP A 298 -2.74 -19.35 5.26
CA ASP A 298 -3.53 -20.57 5.46
C ASP A 298 -2.83 -21.77 4.79
N GLU A 299 -3.43 -22.94 4.83
CA GLU A 299 -2.85 -24.20 4.29
C GLU A 299 -2.43 -24.08 2.81
N ASN A 300 -3.11 -23.25 2.03
CA ASN A 300 -2.96 -23.17 0.57
C ASN A 300 -2.53 -21.79 0.06
N ASN A 301 -2.48 -20.76 0.92
CA ASN A 301 -2.29 -19.40 0.51
C ASN A 301 -1.37 -18.63 1.46
N THR A 302 -0.56 -17.77 0.88
CA THR A 302 0.10 -16.67 1.59
C THR A 302 -0.34 -15.36 0.94
N LEU A 303 -1.00 -14.52 1.70
CA LEU A 303 -1.48 -13.22 1.29
C LEU A 303 -0.62 -12.12 1.94
N TYR A 304 -0.17 -11.20 1.13
CA TYR A 304 0.54 -10.00 1.56
C TYR A 304 -0.39 -8.82 1.36
N LEU A 305 -0.68 -8.07 2.43
CA LEU A 305 -1.66 -7.00 2.36
C LEU A 305 -1.29 -5.76 3.18
N LYS A 306 -1.78 -4.61 2.73
CA LYS A 306 -1.71 -3.36 3.48
C LYS A 306 -2.94 -2.52 3.23
N SER A 307 -3.58 -2.08 4.31
CA SER A 307 -4.66 -1.10 4.25
C SER A 307 -4.15 0.31 4.49
N GLY A 308 -4.87 1.28 3.94
CA GLY A 308 -4.66 2.70 4.17
C GLY A 308 -5.98 3.41 4.45
N ASP A 309 -5.97 4.29 5.42
CA ASP A 309 -7.07 5.21 5.72
C ASP A 309 -6.49 6.61 5.91
N SER A 310 -7.00 7.59 5.15
CA SER A 310 -6.84 9.02 5.42
C SER A 310 -8.06 9.54 6.19
N MET A 311 -8.19 10.85 6.33
CA MET A 311 -9.40 11.42 6.94
C MET A 311 -10.64 11.23 6.07
N GLY A 312 -10.46 11.06 4.75
CA GLY A 312 -11.57 11.01 3.81
C GLY A 312 -11.56 9.84 2.82
N GLN A 313 -10.57 8.95 2.86
CA GLN A 313 -10.49 7.84 1.89
C GLN A 313 -10.00 6.56 2.53
N SER A 314 -10.43 5.43 1.97
CA SER A 314 -9.95 4.10 2.36
C SER A 314 -9.37 3.36 1.17
N SER A 315 -8.29 2.63 1.40
CA SER A 315 -7.58 1.86 0.38
C SER A 315 -7.10 0.52 0.92
N ILE A 316 -6.93 -0.47 0.07
CA ILE A 316 -6.25 -1.72 0.41
C ILE A 316 -5.60 -2.33 -0.81
N ILE A 317 -4.38 -2.82 -0.62
CA ILE A 317 -3.66 -3.64 -1.59
C ILE A 317 -3.49 -5.04 -1.01
N CYS A 318 -3.66 -6.06 -1.84
CA CYS A 318 -3.46 -7.46 -1.46
C CYS A 318 -2.89 -8.23 -2.64
N TYR A 319 -1.97 -9.17 -2.40
CA TYR A 319 -1.46 -10.04 -3.46
C TYR A 319 -1.03 -11.40 -2.93
N ASN A 320 -0.98 -12.37 -3.85
CA ASN A 320 -0.44 -13.70 -3.63
C ASN A 320 0.64 -13.96 -4.68
N ARG A 321 1.88 -14.09 -4.24
CA ARG A 321 3.03 -14.30 -5.12
C ARG A 321 2.97 -15.66 -5.82
N ILE A 322 2.64 -16.72 -5.08
CA ILE A 322 2.62 -18.11 -5.59
C ILE A 322 1.55 -18.26 -6.66
N LYS A 323 0.35 -17.74 -6.41
CA LYS A 323 -0.79 -17.79 -7.36
C LYS A 323 -0.75 -16.66 -8.39
N ASN A 324 0.27 -15.80 -8.35
CA ASN A 324 0.56 -14.70 -9.28
C ASN A 324 -0.65 -13.80 -9.57
N TRP A 325 -1.23 -13.26 -8.50
CA TRP A 325 -2.30 -12.26 -8.59
C TRP A 325 -2.13 -11.13 -7.57
N GLY A 326 -2.73 -10.00 -7.86
CA GLY A 326 -2.78 -8.86 -6.95
C GLY A 326 -3.97 -7.95 -7.22
N ILE A 327 -4.41 -7.23 -6.19
CA ILE A 327 -5.53 -6.30 -6.25
C ILE A 327 -5.24 -5.02 -5.49
N ILE A 328 -5.73 -3.92 -6.02
CA ILE A 328 -5.88 -2.63 -5.35
C ILE A 328 -7.35 -2.23 -5.33
N LEU A 329 -7.86 -1.84 -4.18
CA LEU A 329 -9.20 -1.27 -3.97
C LEU A 329 -9.07 0.11 -3.35
N LEU A 330 -9.72 1.10 -3.96
CA LEU A 330 -9.70 2.51 -3.56
C LEU A 330 -11.15 2.99 -3.39
N LEU A 331 -11.43 3.63 -2.25
CA LEU A 331 -12.72 4.24 -1.92
C LEU A 331 -12.52 5.75 -1.71
N ASP A 332 -13.41 6.58 -2.25
CA ASP A 332 -13.40 8.04 -2.06
C ASP A 332 -14.03 8.48 -0.74
N GLN A 333 -14.41 7.52 0.10
CA GLN A 333 -14.89 7.73 1.47
C GLN A 333 -14.05 6.94 2.46
N ARG A 334 -13.81 7.50 3.65
CA ARG A 334 -13.24 6.75 4.78
C ARG A 334 -14.26 5.73 5.29
N ASN A 335 -14.16 4.50 4.79
CA ASN A 335 -15.04 3.38 5.10
C ASN A 335 -14.26 2.08 5.20
N SER A 336 -13.52 1.90 6.28
CA SER A 336 -12.67 0.73 6.50
C SER A 336 -13.47 -0.57 6.62
N LYS A 337 -14.73 -0.52 7.07
CA LYS A 337 -15.62 -1.69 7.11
C LYS A 337 -15.97 -2.17 5.70
N MET A 338 -16.50 -1.29 4.85
CA MET A 338 -16.84 -1.61 3.46
C MET A 338 -15.61 -2.09 2.69
N ARG A 339 -14.46 -1.41 2.86
CA ARG A 339 -13.18 -1.83 2.26
C ARG A 339 -12.83 -3.27 2.60
N GLN A 340 -12.93 -3.67 3.88
CA GLN A 340 -12.58 -5.02 4.33
C GLN A 340 -13.58 -6.06 3.82
N GLU A 341 -14.88 -5.76 3.85
CA GLU A 341 -15.92 -6.62 3.32
C GLU A 341 -15.74 -6.88 1.82
N LEU A 342 -15.45 -5.82 1.04
CA LEU A 342 -15.16 -5.93 -0.38
C LEU A 342 -13.92 -6.78 -0.66
N LEU A 343 -12.81 -6.55 0.07
CA LEU A 343 -11.61 -7.37 -0.09
C LEU A 343 -11.90 -8.85 0.16
N ASN A 344 -12.62 -9.18 1.25
CA ASN A 344 -12.95 -10.56 1.59
C ASN A 344 -13.76 -11.23 0.46
N GLN A 345 -14.81 -10.56 -0.03
CA GLN A 345 -15.65 -11.05 -1.13
C GLN A 345 -14.85 -11.25 -2.43
N ILE A 346 -13.92 -10.34 -2.73
CA ILE A 346 -13.06 -10.45 -3.91
C ILE A 346 -12.07 -11.62 -3.74
N CYS A 347 -11.42 -11.75 -2.59
CA CYS A 347 -10.51 -12.86 -2.31
C CYS A 347 -11.24 -14.20 -2.41
N ASP A 348 -12.44 -14.32 -1.84
CA ASP A 348 -13.28 -15.50 -1.98
C ASP A 348 -13.60 -15.83 -3.45
N THR A 349 -13.76 -14.79 -4.29
CA THR A 349 -14.00 -14.95 -5.73
C THR A 349 -12.76 -15.46 -6.47
N ILE A 350 -11.57 -14.97 -6.09
CA ILE A 350 -10.30 -15.31 -6.74
C ILE A 350 -9.78 -16.68 -6.30
N LEU A 351 -10.01 -17.05 -5.03
CA LEU A 351 -9.44 -18.26 -4.43
C LEU A 351 -10.29 -19.52 -4.66
N LYS A 352 -11.56 -19.35 -5.00
CA LYS A 352 -12.46 -20.43 -5.47
C LYS A 352 -12.24 -20.72 -6.96
#